data_5edc6ba6015fd2f9dfad6b93a6e909db
#
_entry.id   5edc6ba6015fd2f9dfad6b93a6e909db
#
_cell.length_a   1.000
_cell.length_b   1.000
_cell.length_c   1.000
_cell.angle_alpha   90.00
_cell.angle_beta   90.00
_cell.angle_gamma   90.00
#
_symmetry.space_group_name_H-M   'P 1'
#
loop_
_entity.id
_entity.type
_entity.pdbx_description
1 polymer ?
#
loop_
_entity_poly.entity_id
_entity_poly.type
_entity_poly.pdbx_seq_one_letter_code
_entity_poly.pdbx_strand_id
1 'polypeptide(L)'
;RHARIQAELALFATMEQLTSKKFRLRSFRLRGDRMTKAQSEALLNHWNRFEVPLQGIIDPQSLFYGITPKKLIFEIGSGMGEATAKIAAANPENGYVAVEVHKPGIGALIIHAETLGIRNLKIINEDVIDVLTDHIADSSIDGFHIFFPDPWPKRSQHKRRLLQPAFLELLARKMKIGAEVCIATDWLPYAKEIEKNFNENSNFKGGVIQRPEWRPITKFEGKGISKDHQVTDFCYKRI
;
A
#
# COMPACT_ATOMS: atom_id res chain seq x y z
N ARG A 1 34.17 -27.11 -7.44
CA ARG A 1 32.91 -27.89 -7.56
C ARG A 1 31.79 -27.27 -6.69
N HIS A 2 32.08 -26.90 -5.44
CA HIS A 2 31.09 -26.33 -4.49
C HIS A 2 30.48 -24.98 -4.97
N ALA A 3 31.32 -24.07 -5.47
CA ALA A 3 30.86 -22.74 -5.96
C ALA A 3 29.92 -22.85 -7.18
N ARG A 4 30.13 -23.85 -8.05
CA ARG A 4 29.26 -24.06 -9.22
C ARG A 4 27.88 -24.59 -8.82
N ILE A 5 27.81 -25.50 -7.84
CA ILE A 5 26.53 -26.02 -7.31
C ILE A 5 25.76 -24.90 -6.60
N GLN A 6 26.42 -24.03 -5.84
CA GLN A 6 25.80 -22.87 -5.18
C GLN A 6 25.24 -21.87 -6.21
N ALA A 7 25.94 -21.63 -7.31
CA ALA A 7 25.47 -20.76 -8.39
C ALA A 7 24.26 -21.36 -9.13
N GLU A 8 24.26 -22.67 -9.39
CA GLU A 8 23.13 -23.37 -10.02
C GLU A 8 21.89 -23.39 -9.11
N LEU A 9 22.05 -23.60 -7.81
CA LEU A 9 20.95 -23.53 -6.83
C LEU A 9 20.40 -22.12 -6.71
N ALA A 10 21.24 -21.08 -6.71
CA ALA A 10 20.81 -19.69 -6.70
C ALA A 10 20.04 -19.34 -8.00
N LEU A 11 20.51 -19.82 -9.16
CA LEU A 11 19.83 -19.60 -10.44
C LEU A 11 18.45 -20.30 -10.46
N PHE A 12 18.38 -21.54 -9.93
CA PHE A 12 17.13 -22.29 -9.83
C PHE A 12 16.12 -21.61 -8.91
N ALA A 13 16.55 -21.16 -7.74
CA ALA A 13 15.71 -20.40 -6.80
C ALA A 13 15.20 -19.09 -7.42
N THR A 14 16.05 -18.38 -8.19
CA THR A 14 15.67 -17.16 -8.91
C THR A 14 14.64 -17.45 -10.01
N MET A 15 14.80 -18.56 -10.75
CA MET A 15 13.84 -18.98 -11.78
C MET A 15 12.49 -19.41 -11.18
N GLU A 16 12.48 -20.12 -10.04
CA GLU A 16 11.26 -20.45 -9.31
C GLU A 16 10.53 -19.20 -8.80
N GLN A 17 11.26 -18.24 -8.27
CA GLN A 17 10.68 -16.94 -7.85
C GLN A 17 10.09 -16.17 -9.04
N LEU A 18 10.79 -16.10 -10.18
CA LEU A 18 10.30 -15.43 -11.39
C LEU A 18 9.05 -16.12 -11.98
N THR A 19 9.01 -17.46 -11.97
CA THR A 19 7.83 -18.22 -12.42
C THR A 19 6.66 -18.08 -11.45
N SER A 20 6.90 -18.09 -10.14
CA SER A 20 5.86 -17.88 -9.11
C SER A 20 5.25 -16.49 -9.21
N LYS A 21 6.05 -15.44 -9.45
CA LYS A 21 5.57 -14.08 -9.71
C LYS A 21 4.65 -13.99 -10.93
N LYS A 22 5.00 -14.67 -12.02
CA LYS A 22 4.25 -14.65 -13.29
C LYS A 22 2.86 -15.28 -13.18
N PHE A 23 2.66 -16.23 -12.27
CA PHE A 23 1.39 -16.96 -12.06
C PHE A 23 0.60 -16.52 -10.83
N ARG A 24 1.12 -15.57 -10.02
CA ARG A 24 0.40 -15.08 -8.86
C ARG A 24 -0.87 -14.34 -9.27
N LEU A 25 -1.98 -14.65 -8.60
CA LEU A 25 -3.23 -13.91 -8.76
C LEU A 25 -3.05 -12.49 -8.21
N ARG A 26 -3.24 -11.49 -9.05
CA ARG A 26 -3.18 -10.08 -8.63
C ARG A 26 -4.36 -9.72 -7.76
N SER A 27 -4.10 -9.00 -6.68
CA SER A 27 -5.10 -8.50 -5.73
C SER A 27 -5.85 -7.27 -6.24
N PHE A 28 -5.41 -6.69 -7.33
CA PHE A 28 -5.97 -5.49 -7.95
C PHE A 28 -6.45 -5.79 -9.38
N ARG A 29 -7.36 -4.93 -9.86
CA ARG A 29 -7.80 -4.92 -11.24
C ARG A 29 -7.03 -3.83 -12.00
N LEU A 30 -6.34 -4.20 -13.08
CA LEU A 30 -5.81 -3.22 -14.01
C LEU A 30 -7.01 -2.48 -14.65
N ARG A 31 -7.14 -1.20 -14.36
CA ARG A 31 -8.09 -0.28 -15.00
C ARG A 31 -7.42 0.31 -16.23
N GLY A 32 -8.20 0.86 -17.17
CA GLY A 32 -7.62 1.45 -18.37
C GLY A 32 -6.61 2.57 -18.05
N ASP A 33 -5.53 2.63 -18.82
CA ASP A 33 -4.41 3.57 -18.63
C ASP A 33 -4.68 4.97 -19.18
N ARG A 34 -5.96 5.30 -19.51
CA ARG A 34 -6.29 6.62 -20.04
C ARG A 34 -6.09 7.70 -19.00
N MET A 35 -5.10 8.53 -19.22
CA MET A 35 -4.78 9.69 -18.39
C MET A 35 -5.35 10.98 -19.00
N THR A 36 -5.65 11.95 -18.14
CA THR A 36 -5.86 13.33 -18.58
C THR A 36 -4.51 13.95 -18.95
N LYS A 37 -4.54 15.04 -19.72
CA LYS A 37 -3.32 15.79 -20.08
C LYS A 37 -2.55 16.21 -18.82
N ALA A 38 -3.24 16.75 -17.82
CA ALA A 38 -2.62 17.16 -16.56
C ALA A 38 -1.93 16.01 -15.81
N GLN A 39 -2.54 14.81 -15.76
CA GLN A 39 -1.92 13.63 -15.14
C GLN A 39 -0.67 13.18 -15.88
N SER A 40 -0.69 13.20 -17.22
CA SER A 40 0.48 12.86 -18.04
C SER A 40 1.62 13.86 -17.87
N GLU A 41 1.30 15.15 -17.83
CA GLU A 41 2.27 16.22 -17.58
C GLU A 41 2.86 16.15 -16.17
N ALA A 42 2.05 15.85 -15.16
CA ALA A 42 2.53 15.66 -13.78
C ALA A 42 3.53 14.51 -13.68
N LEU A 43 3.22 13.36 -14.30
CA LEU A 43 4.16 12.24 -14.37
C LEU A 43 5.45 12.61 -15.10
N LEU A 44 5.36 13.23 -16.26
CA LEU A 44 6.54 13.59 -17.06
C LEU A 44 7.47 14.56 -16.32
N ASN A 45 6.90 15.55 -15.64
CA ASN A 45 7.68 16.67 -15.08
C ASN A 45 8.12 16.44 -13.63
N HIS A 46 7.42 15.60 -12.87
CA HIS A 46 7.63 15.49 -11.42
C HIS A 46 7.92 14.07 -10.92
N TRP A 47 7.81 13.03 -11.76
CA TRP A 47 8.02 11.64 -11.34
C TRP A 47 9.32 11.43 -10.57
N ASN A 48 10.43 11.92 -11.11
CA ASN A 48 11.77 11.76 -10.50
C ASN A 48 11.86 12.27 -9.06
N ARG A 49 11.02 13.23 -8.67
CA ARG A 49 10.97 13.75 -7.31
C ARG A 49 10.26 12.79 -6.35
N PHE A 50 9.27 12.07 -6.83
CA PHE A 50 8.42 11.19 -6.02
C PHE A 50 8.84 9.73 -6.08
N GLU A 51 9.47 9.29 -7.15
CA GLU A 51 9.85 7.90 -7.37
C GLU A 51 10.77 7.36 -6.26
N VAL A 52 10.51 6.11 -5.87
CA VAL A 52 11.45 5.27 -5.13
C VAL A 52 12.05 4.27 -6.11
N PRO A 53 13.34 4.35 -6.45
CA PRO A 53 13.99 3.35 -7.27
C PRO A 53 14.03 2.00 -6.55
N LEU A 54 13.51 0.95 -7.19
CA LEU A 54 13.49 -0.41 -6.65
C LEU A 54 14.81 -1.14 -6.96
N GLN A 55 15.86 -0.77 -6.25
CA GLN A 55 17.18 -1.40 -6.36
C GLN A 55 17.61 -1.93 -4.99
N GLY A 56 17.56 -3.26 -4.81
CA GLY A 56 17.88 -3.90 -3.52
C GLY A 56 16.87 -3.54 -2.42
N ILE A 57 17.34 -3.60 -1.18
CA ILE A 57 16.53 -3.21 -0.01
C ILE A 57 16.54 -1.69 0.12
N ILE A 58 15.35 -1.11 0.21
CA ILE A 58 15.16 0.34 0.38
C ILE A 58 15.57 0.73 1.81
N ASP A 59 16.42 1.74 1.92
CA ASP A 59 16.68 2.42 3.19
C ASP A 59 15.64 3.52 3.41
N PRO A 60 14.73 3.37 4.38
CA PRO A 60 13.70 4.36 4.66
C PRO A 60 14.23 5.75 5.00
N GLN A 61 15.43 5.84 5.58
CA GLN A 61 16.05 7.11 5.98
C GLN A 61 16.54 7.91 4.78
N SER A 62 16.89 7.21 3.69
CA SER A 62 17.38 7.85 2.45
C SER A 62 16.24 8.36 1.54
N LEU A 63 14.99 8.00 1.80
CA LEU A 63 13.86 8.32 0.91
C LEU A 63 13.53 9.81 0.86
N PHE A 64 13.70 10.54 1.97
CA PHE A 64 13.24 11.91 2.09
C PHE A 64 14.42 12.87 2.28
N TYR A 65 14.76 13.61 1.23
CA TYR A 65 15.85 14.59 1.30
C TYR A 65 15.60 15.67 2.36
N GLY A 66 16.50 15.78 3.33
CA GLY A 66 16.45 16.78 4.39
C GLY A 66 15.38 16.52 5.46
N ILE A 67 14.71 15.37 5.44
CA ILE A 67 13.72 14.97 6.44
C ILE A 67 14.07 13.58 6.96
N THR A 68 14.22 13.46 8.30
CA THR A 68 14.24 12.16 8.96
C THR A 68 12.83 11.92 9.53
N PRO A 69 12.03 11.04 8.92
CA PRO A 69 10.65 10.86 9.35
C PRO A 69 10.57 10.24 10.75
N LYS A 70 9.66 10.74 11.59
CA LYS A 70 9.35 10.13 12.90
C LYS A 70 8.73 8.74 12.72
N LYS A 71 7.87 8.59 11.73
CA LYS A 71 7.25 7.32 11.33
C LYS A 71 7.31 7.17 9.83
N LEU A 72 7.56 5.96 9.35
CA LEU A 72 7.43 5.58 7.96
C LEU A 72 6.12 4.81 7.76
N ILE A 73 5.22 5.37 6.97
CA ILE A 73 3.89 4.83 6.73
C ILE A 73 3.74 4.48 5.25
N PHE A 74 3.34 3.26 4.97
CA PHE A 74 3.03 2.79 3.61
C PHE A 74 1.53 2.84 3.37
N GLU A 75 1.09 3.49 2.30
CA GLU A 75 -0.29 3.40 1.82
C GLU A 75 -0.36 2.47 0.62
N ILE A 76 -1.22 1.45 0.72
CA ILE A 76 -1.39 0.43 -0.31
C ILE A 76 -2.63 0.76 -1.12
N GLY A 77 -2.42 1.09 -2.41
CA GLY A 77 -3.50 1.45 -3.31
C GLY A 77 -4.04 2.86 -3.06
N SER A 78 -3.19 3.88 -3.21
CA SER A 78 -3.58 5.29 -3.00
C SER A 78 -4.70 5.80 -3.94
N GLY A 79 -5.01 5.05 -4.99
CA GLY A 79 -6.02 5.43 -5.97
C GLY A 79 -5.71 6.78 -6.60
N MET A 80 -6.64 7.74 -6.53
CA MET A 80 -6.43 9.11 -7.05
C MET A 80 -5.65 10.02 -6.09
N GLY A 81 -5.23 9.50 -4.92
CA GLY A 81 -4.28 10.12 -4.01
C GLY A 81 -4.80 11.29 -3.17
N GLU A 82 -6.10 11.59 -3.18
CA GLU A 82 -6.65 12.71 -2.41
C GLU A 82 -6.46 12.53 -0.90
N ALA A 83 -6.74 11.34 -0.37
CA ALA A 83 -6.54 11.03 1.05
C ALA A 83 -5.06 11.05 1.41
N THR A 84 -4.24 10.36 0.63
CA THR A 84 -2.78 10.28 0.81
C THR A 84 -2.16 11.66 0.93
N ALA A 85 -2.48 12.55 -0.02
CA ALA A 85 -1.93 13.90 -0.04
C ALA A 85 -2.36 14.72 1.17
N LYS A 86 -3.65 14.68 1.56
CA LYS A 86 -4.16 15.39 2.74
C LYS A 86 -3.54 14.88 4.03
N ILE A 87 -3.39 13.55 4.19
CA ILE A 87 -2.76 12.94 5.37
C ILE A 87 -1.29 13.34 5.46
N ALA A 88 -0.55 13.25 4.35
CA ALA A 88 0.86 13.63 4.32
C ALA A 88 1.06 15.12 4.62
N ALA A 89 0.23 16.00 4.07
CA ALA A 89 0.28 17.44 4.35
C ALA A 89 -0.02 17.78 5.82
N ALA A 90 -0.95 17.06 6.45
CA ALA A 90 -1.33 17.26 7.84
C ALA A 90 -0.28 16.74 8.85
N ASN A 91 0.65 15.88 8.42
CA ASN A 91 1.64 15.23 9.27
C ASN A 91 3.04 15.31 8.64
N PRO A 92 3.61 16.51 8.52
CA PRO A 92 4.88 16.72 7.79
C PRO A 92 6.10 16.05 8.47
N GLU A 93 5.98 15.69 9.74
CA GLU A 93 7.02 15.00 10.51
C GLU A 93 7.12 13.49 10.19
N ASN A 94 6.11 12.92 9.53
CA ASN A 94 6.10 11.52 9.10
C ASN A 94 6.47 11.39 7.61
N GLY A 95 7.02 10.24 7.22
CA GLY A 95 7.26 9.88 5.82
C GLY A 95 6.16 8.97 5.30
N TYR A 96 5.68 9.23 4.11
CA TYR A 96 4.65 8.44 3.44
C TYR A 96 5.17 7.83 2.15
N VAL A 97 4.90 6.55 1.94
CA VAL A 97 5.21 5.83 0.69
C VAL A 97 3.91 5.26 0.13
N ALA A 98 3.43 5.82 -0.95
CA ALA A 98 2.27 5.30 -1.68
C ALA A 98 2.71 4.20 -2.65
N VAL A 99 2.15 2.99 -2.51
CA VAL A 99 2.36 1.89 -3.47
C VAL A 99 1.11 1.77 -4.32
N GLU A 100 1.23 2.13 -5.62
CA GLU A 100 0.09 2.19 -6.53
C GLU A 100 0.48 1.65 -7.92
N VAL A 101 -0.38 0.84 -8.51
CA VAL A 101 -0.16 0.23 -9.84
C VAL A 101 -0.82 1.02 -10.97
N HIS A 102 -1.81 1.86 -10.65
CA HIS A 102 -2.63 2.59 -11.63
C HIS A 102 -2.02 3.95 -11.95
N LYS A 103 -1.34 4.07 -13.09
CA LYS A 103 -0.65 5.30 -13.52
C LYS A 103 -1.50 6.57 -13.48
N PRO A 104 -2.77 6.58 -13.94
CA PRO A 104 -3.62 7.77 -13.79
C PRO A 104 -3.82 8.21 -12.34
N GLY A 105 -3.88 7.24 -11.40
CA GLY A 105 -3.93 7.53 -9.96
C GLY A 105 -2.66 8.19 -9.47
N ILE A 106 -1.50 7.67 -9.88
CA ILE A 106 -0.19 8.26 -9.55
C ILE A 106 -0.10 9.69 -10.08
N GLY A 107 -0.49 9.93 -11.34
CA GLY A 107 -0.51 11.29 -11.90
C GLY A 107 -1.40 12.25 -11.11
N ALA A 108 -2.56 11.79 -10.63
CA ALA A 108 -3.44 12.59 -9.80
C ALA A 108 -2.83 12.84 -8.39
N LEU A 109 -2.20 11.83 -7.78
CA LEU A 109 -1.51 11.98 -6.50
C LEU A 109 -0.38 13.02 -6.59
N ILE A 110 0.40 13.01 -7.67
CA ILE A 110 1.45 14.01 -7.90
C ILE A 110 0.85 15.41 -7.99
N ILE A 111 -0.26 15.59 -8.73
CA ILE A 111 -0.94 16.89 -8.81
C ILE A 111 -1.36 17.37 -7.42
N HIS A 112 -1.97 16.51 -6.60
CA HIS A 112 -2.34 16.86 -5.23
C HIS A 112 -1.12 17.20 -4.37
N ALA A 113 -0.04 16.42 -4.48
CA ALA A 113 1.19 16.65 -3.72
C ALA A 113 1.87 17.97 -4.08
N GLU A 114 1.93 18.32 -5.37
CA GLU A 114 2.47 19.61 -5.85
C GLU A 114 1.60 20.78 -5.36
N THR A 115 0.27 20.64 -5.48
CA THR A 115 -0.67 21.68 -5.04
C THR A 115 -0.55 22.00 -3.55
N LEU A 116 -0.28 20.98 -2.72
CA LEU A 116 -0.13 21.12 -1.26
C LEU A 116 1.33 21.33 -0.81
N GLY A 117 2.28 21.38 -1.73
CA GLY A 117 3.70 21.56 -1.41
C GLY A 117 4.32 20.44 -0.59
N ILE A 118 3.85 19.19 -0.76
CA ILE A 118 4.25 18.03 0.05
C ILE A 118 5.69 17.62 -0.26
N ARG A 119 6.49 17.39 0.78
CA ARG A 119 7.90 16.93 0.68
C ARG A 119 8.15 15.56 1.30
N ASN A 120 7.22 15.09 2.12
CA ASN A 120 7.29 13.86 2.90
C ASN A 120 6.51 12.70 2.25
N LEU A 121 6.33 12.72 0.92
CA LEU A 121 5.66 11.69 0.14
C LEU A 121 6.60 11.12 -0.93
N LYS A 122 6.62 9.80 -1.04
CA LYS A 122 7.24 9.03 -2.11
C LYS A 122 6.24 8.07 -2.72
N ILE A 123 6.53 7.60 -3.94
CA ILE A 123 5.61 6.75 -4.72
C ILE A 123 6.38 5.57 -5.31
N ILE A 124 5.78 4.39 -5.22
CA ILE A 124 6.25 3.16 -5.86
C ILE A 124 5.18 2.69 -6.84
N ASN A 125 5.54 2.56 -8.12
CA ASN A 125 4.64 2.03 -9.14
C ASN A 125 4.90 0.54 -9.39
N GLU A 126 4.49 -0.31 -8.43
CA GLU A 126 4.67 -1.76 -8.49
C GLU A 126 3.62 -2.48 -7.62
N ASP A 127 3.49 -3.80 -7.79
CA ASP A 127 2.67 -4.64 -6.92
C ASP A 127 3.22 -4.66 -5.50
N VAL A 128 2.38 -4.32 -4.52
CA VAL A 128 2.79 -4.22 -3.11
C VAL A 128 3.41 -5.50 -2.55
N ILE A 129 2.96 -6.67 -3.00
CA ILE A 129 3.51 -7.94 -2.52
C ILE A 129 4.96 -8.09 -2.97
N ASP A 130 5.27 -7.70 -4.22
CA ASP A 130 6.63 -7.72 -4.74
C ASP A 130 7.51 -6.67 -4.04
N VAL A 131 6.99 -5.46 -3.83
CA VAL A 131 7.67 -4.41 -3.07
C VAL A 131 8.02 -4.88 -1.67
N LEU A 132 7.05 -5.38 -0.92
CA LEU A 132 7.27 -5.83 0.47
C LEU A 132 8.21 -7.04 0.52
N THR A 133 8.11 -7.96 -0.42
CA THR A 133 8.92 -9.18 -0.42
C THR A 133 10.38 -8.89 -0.73
N ASP A 134 10.64 -8.08 -1.77
CA ASP A 134 11.98 -7.98 -2.36
C ASP A 134 12.73 -6.71 -1.95
N HIS A 135 12.01 -5.66 -1.52
CA HIS A 135 12.61 -4.33 -1.36
C HIS A 135 12.47 -3.74 0.04
N ILE A 136 11.71 -4.36 0.93
CA ILE A 136 11.50 -3.85 2.29
C ILE A 136 12.14 -4.79 3.31
N ALA A 137 12.99 -4.23 4.17
CA ALA A 137 13.56 -4.97 5.31
C ALA A 137 12.47 -5.36 6.32
N ASP A 138 12.68 -6.44 7.04
CA ASP A 138 11.79 -6.86 8.12
C ASP A 138 11.84 -5.83 9.27
N SER A 139 10.72 -5.66 9.97
CA SER A 139 10.59 -4.75 11.11
C SER A 139 11.03 -3.30 10.83
N SER A 140 10.74 -2.78 9.63
CA SER A 140 11.17 -1.45 9.20
C SER A 140 10.06 -0.43 9.05
N ILE A 141 8.79 -0.87 8.97
CA ILE A 141 7.63 -0.01 8.70
C ILE A 141 6.89 0.31 10.00
N ASP A 142 6.54 1.59 10.19
CA ASP A 142 5.84 2.10 11.37
C ASP A 142 4.32 2.08 11.23
N GLY A 143 3.77 1.88 10.03
CA GLY A 143 2.33 1.77 9.81
C GLY A 143 1.94 1.49 8.37
N PHE A 144 0.74 0.94 8.21
CA PHE A 144 0.10 0.75 6.92
C PHE A 144 -1.27 1.43 6.86
N HIS A 145 -1.56 2.07 5.74
CA HIS A 145 -2.89 2.54 5.37
C HIS A 145 -3.38 1.70 4.18
N ILE A 146 -4.57 1.11 4.30
CA ILE A 146 -5.18 0.27 3.26
C ILE A 146 -6.65 0.68 3.13
N PHE A 147 -6.92 1.69 2.30
CA PHE A 147 -8.24 2.26 2.19
C PHE A 147 -8.94 1.80 0.91
N PHE A 148 -10.12 1.23 1.08
CA PHE A 148 -11.00 0.74 0.01
C PHE A 148 -10.32 -0.23 -0.97
N PRO A 149 -9.64 -1.29 -0.46
CA PRO A 149 -9.05 -2.31 -1.32
C PRO A 149 -10.14 -2.99 -2.16
N ASP A 150 -9.80 -3.47 -3.36
CA ASP A 150 -10.75 -4.12 -4.27
C ASP A 150 -11.52 -5.26 -3.56
N PRO A 151 -12.85 -5.18 -3.45
CA PRO A 151 -13.64 -6.11 -2.62
C PRO A 151 -13.89 -7.45 -3.29
N TRP A 152 -13.69 -7.56 -4.62
CA TRP A 152 -13.92 -8.77 -5.39
C TRP A 152 -15.26 -9.45 -5.03
N PRO A 153 -16.42 -8.89 -5.44
CA PRO A 153 -17.73 -9.31 -4.93
C PRO A 153 -18.09 -10.78 -5.23
N LYS A 154 -17.61 -11.32 -6.38
CA LYS A 154 -17.92 -12.69 -6.79
C LYS A 154 -17.11 -13.69 -5.96
N ARG A 155 -17.77 -14.72 -5.38
CA ARG A 155 -17.13 -15.76 -4.54
C ARG A 155 -15.92 -16.41 -5.20
N SER A 156 -15.95 -16.68 -6.51
CA SER A 156 -14.82 -17.24 -7.26
C SER A 156 -13.59 -16.33 -7.30
N GLN A 157 -13.76 -15.04 -6.98
CA GLN A 157 -12.69 -14.02 -6.99
C GLN A 157 -12.19 -13.66 -5.59
N HIS A 158 -12.80 -14.15 -4.50
CA HIS A 158 -12.37 -13.83 -3.13
C HIS A 158 -10.89 -14.12 -2.88
N LYS A 159 -10.33 -15.15 -3.52
CA LYS A 159 -8.89 -15.46 -3.50
C LYS A 159 -7.98 -14.34 -4.03
N ARG A 160 -8.56 -13.29 -4.67
CA ARG A 160 -7.84 -12.09 -5.10
C ARG A 160 -7.85 -10.97 -4.05
N ARG A 161 -8.67 -11.07 -3.00
CA ARG A 161 -8.70 -10.09 -1.91
C ARG A 161 -7.30 -9.96 -1.31
N LEU A 162 -6.86 -8.73 -1.08
CA LEU A 162 -5.50 -8.46 -0.60
C LEU A 162 -5.28 -8.99 0.82
N LEU A 163 -6.24 -8.71 1.72
CA LEU A 163 -6.10 -8.99 3.16
C LEU A 163 -6.39 -10.47 3.51
N GLN A 164 -5.66 -11.37 2.85
CA GLN A 164 -5.67 -12.81 3.12
C GLN A 164 -4.62 -13.17 4.18
N PRO A 165 -4.73 -14.33 4.88
CA PRO A 165 -3.79 -14.73 5.92
C PRO A 165 -2.30 -14.62 5.52
N ALA A 166 -1.92 -15.07 4.33
CA ALA A 166 -0.53 -14.98 3.86
C ALA A 166 -0.03 -13.54 3.72
N PHE A 167 -0.90 -12.60 3.35
CA PHE A 167 -0.54 -11.18 3.27
C PHE A 167 -0.43 -10.56 4.67
N LEU A 168 -1.26 -10.96 5.61
CA LEU A 168 -1.16 -10.52 7.01
C LEU A 168 0.17 -10.96 7.64
N GLU A 169 0.64 -12.18 7.36
CA GLU A 169 1.98 -12.64 7.79
C GLU A 169 3.09 -11.77 7.18
N LEU A 170 2.96 -11.42 5.90
CA LEU A 170 3.92 -10.53 5.25
C LEU A 170 3.91 -9.14 5.90
N LEU A 171 2.74 -8.55 6.15
CA LEU A 171 2.60 -7.27 6.86
C LEU A 171 3.26 -7.35 8.24
N ALA A 172 2.92 -8.37 9.05
CA ALA A 172 3.46 -8.57 10.39
C ALA A 172 4.99 -8.61 10.38
N ARG A 173 5.58 -9.31 9.42
CA ARG A 173 7.03 -9.42 9.28
C ARG A 173 7.68 -8.07 8.95
N LYS A 174 7.05 -7.24 8.12
CA LYS A 174 7.60 -5.95 7.69
C LYS A 174 7.38 -4.82 8.71
N MET A 175 6.41 -4.96 9.58
CA MET A 175 6.06 -3.98 10.60
C MET A 175 6.93 -4.09 11.84
N LYS A 176 7.27 -2.95 12.41
CA LYS A 176 7.81 -2.87 13.77
C LYS A 176 6.77 -3.32 14.78
N ILE A 177 7.20 -3.86 15.91
CA ILE A 177 6.30 -4.11 17.05
C ILE A 177 5.67 -2.78 17.48
N GLY A 178 4.37 -2.79 17.70
CA GLY A 178 3.61 -1.59 18.05
C GLY A 178 3.15 -0.75 16.87
N ALA A 179 3.58 -1.04 15.64
CA ALA A 179 3.09 -0.40 14.42
C ALA A 179 1.62 -0.73 14.15
N GLU A 180 0.90 0.14 13.44
CA GLU A 180 -0.54 0.02 13.22
C GLU A 180 -0.88 -0.18 11.74
N VAL A 181 -1.91 -1.01 11.48
CA VAL A 181 -2.56 -1.14 10.18
C VAL A 181 -3.93 -0.51 10.26
N CYS A 182 -4.16 0.58 9.53
CA CYS A 182 -5.45 1.25 9.43
C CYS A 182 -6.13 0.87 8.11
N ILE A 183 -7.34 0.36 8.19
CA ILE A 183 -8.08 -0.17 7.03
C ILE A 183 -9.45 0.48 6.98
N ALA A 184 -9.95 0.77 5.78
CA ALA A 184 -11.34 1.17 5.56
C ALA A 184 -11.92 0.41 4.38
N THR A 185 -13.18 -0.03 4.48
CA THR A 185 -13.92 -0.64 3.38
C THR A 185 -15.41 -0.33 3.48
N ASP A 186 -16.07 -0.13 2.34
CA ASP A 186 -17.52 0.07 2.20
C ASP A 186 -18.25 -1.23 1.80
N TRP A 187 -17.54 -2.37 1.74
CA TRP A 187 -18.07 -3.67 1.36
C TRP A 187 -18.20 -4.60 2.58
N LEU A 188 -19.39 -4.66 3.19
CA LEU A 188 -19.63 -5.41 4.42
C LEU A 188 -19.18 -6.88 4.39
N PRO A 189 -19.38 -7.67 3.28
CA PRO A 189 -18.85 -9.03 3.24
C PRO A 189 -17.32 -9.10 3.32
N TYR A 190 -16.60 -8.09 2.80
CA TYR A 190 -15.16 -8.02 2.93
C TYR A 190 -14.73 -7.52 4.31
N ALA A 191 -15.48 -6.59 4.91
CA ALA A 191 -15.24 -6.16 6.29
C ALA A 191 -15.27 -7.34 7.26
N LYS A 192 -16.27 -8.24 7.14
CA LYS A 192 -16.34 -9.46 7.96
C LYS A 192 -15.17 -10.42 7.75
N GLU A 193 -14.70 -10.56 6.51
CA GLU A 193 -13.52 -11.40 6.21
C GLU A 193 -12.23 -10.79 6.75
N ILE A 194 -12.06 -9.47 6.65
CA ILE A 194 -10.93 -8.74 7.23
C ILE A 194 -10.89 -8.98 8.74
N GLU A 195 -11.98 -8.72 9.43
CA GLU A 195 -12.09 -8.93 10.88
C GLU A 195 -11.74 -10.36 11.28
N LYS A 196 -12.30 -11.35 10.57
CA LYS A 196 -12.00 -12.77 10.80
C LYS A 196 -10.50 -13.04 10.63
N ASN A 197 -9.90 -12.65 9.48
CA ASN A 197 -8.52 -12.97 9.18
C ASN A 197 -7.54 -12.34 10.19
N PHE A 198 -7.80 -11.11 10.63
CA PHE A 198 -6.98 -10.47 11.66
C PHE A 198 -7.17 -11.10 13.04
N ASN A 199 -8.40 -11.46 13.43
CA ASN A 199 -8.68 -12.10 14.73
C ASN A 199 -8.06 -13.51 14.83
N GLU A 200 -7.92 -14.21 13.71
CA GLU A 200 -7.24 -15.52 13.62
C GLU A 200 -5.71 -15.40 13.56
N ASN A 201 -5.16 -14.18 13.40
CA ASN A 201 -3.72 -13.95 13.30
C ASN A 201 -3.14 -13.46 14.62
N SER A 202 -2.32 -14.29 15.27
CA SER A 202 -1.72 -13.99 16.58
C SER A 202 -0.73 -12.80 16.57
N ASN A 203 -0.32 -12.32 15.40
CA ASN A 203 0.58 -11.18 15.29
C ASN A 203 -0.11 -9.83 15.47
N PHE A 204 -1.44 -9.79 15.48
CA PHE A 204 -2.18 -8.54 15.52
C PHE A 204 -3.20 -8.51 16.65
N LYS A 205 -3.43 -7.31 17.19
CA LYS A 205 -4.50 -7.04 18.15
C LYS A 205 -5.20 -5.73 17.77
N GLY A 206 -6.51 -5.74 17.76
CA GLY A 206 -7.31 -4.58 17.39
C GLY A 206 -8.72 -4.96 16.96
N GLY A 207 -9.31 -4.20 16.07
CA GLY A 207 -10.67 -4.45 15.56
C GLY A 207 -11.28 -3.24 14.88
N VAL A 208 -12.61 -3.25 14.81
CA VAL A 208 -13.42 -2.14 14.29
C VAL A 208 -13.26 -0.92 15.19
N ILE A 209 -13.08 0.23 14.58
CA ILE A 209 -13.02 1.53 15.26
C ILE A 209 -14.00 2.51 14.62
N GLN A 210 -14.27 3.61 15.32
CA GLN A 210 -14.88 4.76 14.68
C GLN A 210 -13.90 5.35 13.67
N ARG A 211 -14.41 5.94 12.57
CA ARG A 211 -13.55 6.61 11.60
C ARG A 211 -12.65 7.62 12.29
N PRO A 212 -11.32 7.49 12.19
CA PRO A 212 -10.42 8.45 12.81
C PRO A 212 -10.53 9.83 12.13
N GLU A 213 -10.46 10.91 12.91
CA GLU A 213 -10.58 12.29 12.42
C GLU A 213 -9.51 12.61 11.36
N TRP A 214 -8.30 12.05 11.52
CA TRP A 214 -7.20 12.27 10.59
C TRP A 214 -7.40 11.60 9.21
N ARG A 215 -8.35 10.64 9.07
CA ARG A 215 -8.69 10.03 7.77
C ARG A 215 -9.75 10.88 7.07
N PRO A 216 -9.38 11.64 6.03
CA PRO A 216 -10.33 12.51 5.33
C PRO A 216 -11.38 11.71 4.59
N ILE A 217 -12.59 12.26 4.48
CA ILE A 217 -13.61 11.75 3.53
C ILE A 217 -13.16 12.14 2.12
N THR A 218 -12.98 11.13 1.27
CA THR A 218 -12.66 11.36 -0.15
C THR A 218 -13.92 11.56 -0.97
N LYS A 219 -13.77 12.10 -2.18
CA LYS A 219 -14.90 12.19 -3.15
C LYS A 219 -15.52 10.83 -3.47
N PHE A 220 -14.69 9.77 -3.46
CA PHE A 220 -15.16 8.39 -3.67
C PHE A 220 -16.05 7.94 -2.51
N GLU A 221 -15.58 8.11 -1.28
CA GLU A 221 -16.31 7.76 -0.06
C GLU A 221 -17.61 8.59 0.07
N GLY A 222 -17.56 9.90 -0.21
CA GLY A 222 -18.73 10.76 -0.18
C GLY A 222 -19.83 10.32 -1.15
N LYS A 223 -19.47 9.79 -2.33
CA LYS A 223 -20.43 9.17 -3.26
C LYS A 223 -20.99 7.85 -2.75
N GLY A 224 -20.22 7.08 -1.98
CA GLY A 224 -20.69 5.85 -1.32
C GLY A 224 -21.66 6.16 -0.19
N ILE A 225 -21.30 7.10 0.68
CA ILE A 225 -22.17 7.56 1.79
C ILE A 225 -23.51 8.10 1.27
N SER A 226 -23.51 8.85 0.16
CA SER A 226 -24.75 9.35 -0.46
C SER A 226 -25.67 8.24 -1.01
N LYS A 227 -25.20 6.98 -1.03
CA LYS A 227 -25.94 5.78 -1.44
C LYS A 227 -26.17 4.81 -0.28
N ASP A 228 -26.13 5.30 0.97
CA ASP A 228 -26.27 4.51 2.21
C ASP A 228 -25.23 3.40 2.40
N HIS A 229 -24.06 3.51 1.73
CA HIS A 229 -22.97 2.59 2.00
C HIS A 229 -22.33 2.90 3.35
N GLN A 230 -22.39 1.95 4.27
CA GLN A 230 -21.71 2.05 5.55
C GLN A 230 -20.24 1.69 5.39
N VAL A 231 -19.35 2.62 5.75
CA VAL A 231 -17.91 2.37 5.79
C VAL A 231 -17.55 1.75 7.13
N THR A 232 -16.76 0.67 7.11
CA THR A 232 -16.18 0.06 8.31
C THR A 232 -14.70 0.41 8.35
N ASP A 233 -14.28 1.04 9.44
CA ASP A 233 -12.89 1.35 9.74
C ASP A 233 -12.32 0.35 10.76
N PHE A 234 -11.06 -0.05 10.56
CA PHE A 234 -10.33 -0.95 11.45
C PHE A 234 -8.98 -0.34 11.81
N CYS A 235 -8.51 -0.66 12.99
CA CYS A 235 -7.12 -0.45 13.38
C CYS A 235 -6.62 -1.69 14.12
N TYR A 236 -5.51 -2.26 13.63
CA TYR A 236 -4.83 -3.40 14.24
C TYR A 236 -3.40 -3.03 14.53
N LYS A 237 -2.94 -3.39 15.71
CA LYS A 237 -1.58 -3.16 16.19
C LYS A 237 -0.76 -4.44 16.10
N ARG A 238 0.46 -4.35 15.59
CA ARG A 238 1.45 -5.43 15.61
C ARG A 238 1.91 -5.69 17.04
N ILE A 239 1.75 -6.89 17.55
CA ILE A 239 2.14 -7.32 18.91
C ILE A 239 3.29 -8.31 18.88
#